data_3416494bc293c8958e13a4d5ae59d043
#
_entry.id   3416494bc293c8958e13a4d5ae59d043
#
_cell.length_a   1.000
_cell.length_b   1.000
_cell.length_c   1.000
_cell.angle_alpha   90.00
_cell.angle_beta   90.00
_cell.angle_gamma   90.00
#
_symmetry.space_group_name_H-M   'P 1'
#
loop_
_entity.id
_entity.type
_entity.pdbx_description
1 polymer ?
#
loop_
_entity_poly.entity_id
_entity_poly.type
_entity_poly.pdbx_seq_one_letter_code
_entity_poly.pdbx_strand_id
1 'polypeptide(L)'
;MVNVKGAGMLKVDNINLYYGAAQALRGVSLAAEPGKVTCVLGRNGVGKTSLLRAMVGQYPIAGGSITFDGTDITGLKPYERARRGIGFVPQGREIFPLLTVEENLKTGFGPLKRQDRNIPDDVFSLFPVLQSMLGRRGGDLSGGQQQQLAIGRALVMRPKLLLLDEPTEGIQPSIIKDIGRAITYLRSLGNIAIVLVEQYLDFACQLGDNFAVMDRGAVKYACDRSHLDASEISRQMAL
;
A
#
# COMPACT_ATOMS: atom_id res chain seq x y z
N MET A 1 10.95 -15.00 17.00
CA MET A 1 11.41 -13.74 16.37
C MET A 1 11.75 -14.05 14.93
N VAL A 2 10.90 -13.64 14.00
CA VAL A 2 11.19 -13.82 12.57
C VAL A 2 12.20 -12.72 12.17
N ASN A 3 13.43 -13.15 11.93
CA ASN A 3 14.55 -12.27 11.63
C ASN A 3 14.48 -11.89 10.13
N VAL A 4 13.79 -10.80 9.80
CA VAL A 4 13.79 -10.23 8.43
C VAL A 4 15.14 -9.53 8.23
N LYS A 5 16.18 -10.32 7.99
CA LYS A 5 17.50 -9.84 7.59
C LYS A 5 17.49 -9.58 6.08
N GLY A 6 17.20 -8.35 5.69
CA GLY A 6 17.44 -7.81 4.36
C GLY A 6 17.65 -6.32 4.47
N ALA A 7 18.53 -5.75 3.65
CA ALA A 7 18.63 -4.30 3.44
C ALA A 7 17.38 -3.87 2.63
N GLY A 8 16.19 -3.97 3.25
CA GLY A 8 14.93 -3.63 2.61
C GLY A 8 14.84 -2.13 2.34
N MET A 9 14.12 -1.75 1.30
CA MET A 9 13.82 -0.35 1.03
C MET A 9 13.03 0.29 2.17
N LEU A 10 12.09 -0.45 2.78
CA LEU A 10 11.38 -0.07 4.00
C LEU A 10 11.70 -1.06 5.10
N LYS A 11 12.05 -0.55 6.27
CA LYS A 11 12.16 -1.32 7.51
C LYS A 11 11.32 -0.64 8.59
N VAL A 12 10.37 -1.37 9.13
CA VAL A 12 9.59 -1.03 10.33
C VAL A 12 10.14 -1.89 11.44
N ASP A 13 10.56 -1.30 12.56
CA ASP A 13 11.23 -1.99 13.65
C ASP A 13 10.55 -1.72 14.99
N ASN A 14 9.89 -2.75 15.52
CA ASN A 14 9.28 -2.79 16.86
C ASN A 14 8.38 -1.57 17.17
N ILE A 15 7.55 -1.14 16.19
CA ILE A 15 6.73 0.06 16.36
C ILE A 15 5.53 -0.17 17.26
N ASN A 16 5.24 0.86 18.08
CA ASN A 16 4.05 0.95 18.91
C ASN A 16 3.26 2.20 18.53
N LEU A 17 1.93 2.07 18.44
CA LEU A 17 1.04 3.17 18.10
C LEU A 17 -0.19 3.17 18.99
N TYR A 18 -0.62 4.35 19.43
CA TYR A 18 -1.79 4.53 20.27
C TYR A 18 -2.76 5.56 19.66
N TYR A 19 -4.04 5.32 19.84
CA TYR A 19 -5.12 6.28 19.65
C TYR A 19 -5.67 6.65 21.04
N GLY A 20 -5.18 7.74 21.59
CA GLY A 20 -5.43 8.06 22.99
C GLY A 20 -4.90 6.97 23.93
N ALA A 21 -5.76 6.35 24.72
CA ALA A 21 -5.38 5.23 25.61
C ALA A 21 -5.37 3.87 24.91
N ALA A 22 -5.94 3.75 23.72
CA ALA A 22 -6.06 2.48 22.99
C ALA A 22 -4.80 2.18 22.19
N GLN A 23 -4.12 1.09 22.51
CA GLN A 23 -2.93 0.64 21.77
C GLN A 23 -3.36 -0.11 20.50
N ALA A 24 -3.07 0.46 19.34
CA ALA A 24 -3.40 -0.09 18.03
C ALA A 24 -2.29 -0.96 17.44
N LEU A 25 -1.00 -0.64 17.71
CA LEU A 25 0.13 -1.46 17.27
C LEU A 25 1.02 -1.81 18.47
N ARG A 26 1.49 -3.07 18.50
CA ARG A 26 2.23 -3.69 19.61
C ARG A 26 3.50 -4.34 19.10
N GLY A 27 4.60 -3.59 19.05
CA GLY A 27 5.90 -4.12 18.67
C GLY A 27 5.95 -4.68 17.25
N VAL A 28 5.27 -4.03 16.29
CA VAL A 28 5.20 -4.50 14.91
C VAL A 28 6.52 -4.28 14.20
N SER A 29 7.03 -5.35 13.58
CA SER A 29 8.20 -5.30 12.68
C SER A 29 7.83 -5.86 11.32
N LEU A 30 8.25 -5.15 10.25
CA LEU A 30 8.00 -5.51 8.86
C LEU A 30 9.11 -4.96 7.97
N ALA A 31 9.40 -5.64 6.88
CA ALA A 31 10.28 -5.12 5.82
C ALA A 31 9.60 -5.23 4.46
N ALA A 32 9.94 -4.30 3.56
CA ALA A 32 9.55 -4.36 2.16
C ALA A 32 10.78 -4.11 1.27
N GLU A 33 10.93 -4.93 0.24
CA GLU A 33 12.07 -4.94 -0.67
C GLU A 33 11.65 -4.51 -2.08
N PRO A 34 12.53 -3.85 -2.84
CA PRO A 34 12.27 -3.54 -4.25
C PRO A 34 11.97 -4.81 -5.05
N GLY A 35 11.03 -4.72 -5.98
CA GLY A 35 10.61 -5.85 -6.82
C GLY A 35 9.84 -6.94 -6.08
N LYS A 36 9.42 -6.70 -4.84
CA LYS A 36 8.63 -7.65 -4.05
C LYS A 36 7.34 -7.05 -3.52
N VAL A 37 6.36 -7.94 -3.33
CA VAL A 37 5.08 -7.63 -2.66
C VAL A 37 5.10 -8.24 -1.27
N THR A 38 5.04 -7.39 -0.25
CA THR A 38 4.85 -7.81 1.16
C THR A 38 3.37 -7.68 1.50
N CYS A 39 2.70 -8.81 1.72
CA CYS A 39 1.29 -8.87 2.09
C CYS A 39 1.13 -8.81 3.61
N VAL A 40 0.28 -7.91 4.09
CA VAL A 40 -0.14 -7.81 5.48
C VAL A 40 -1.60 -8.25 5.57
N LEU A 41 -1.83 -9.39 6.21
CA LEU A 41 -3.11 -10.07 6.28
C LEU A 41 -3.70 -10.01 7.68
N GLY A 42 -5.02 -10.12 7.79
CA GLY A 42 -5.74 -10.16 9.05
C GLY A 42 -7.16 -9.64 8.93
N ARG A 43 -7.97 -9.86 9.96
CA ARG A 43 -9.37 -9.39 10.04
C ARG A 43 -9.45 -7.87 10.12
N ASN A 44 -10.66 -7.34 9.98
CA ASN A 44 -10.91 -5.91 10.21
C ASN A 44 -10.67 -5.56 11.69
N GLY A 45 -10.08 -4.38 11.91
CA GLY A 45 -9.80 -3.89 13.27
C GLY A 45 -8.51 -4.42 13.92
N VAL A 46 -7.73 -5.31 13.28
CA VAL A 46 -6.49 -5.87 13.88
C VAL A 46 -5.29 -4.91 13.82
N GLY A 47 -5.41 -3.74 13.15
CA GLY A 47 -4.36 -2.73 13.11
C GLY A 47 -3.67 -2.56 11.75
N LYS A 48 -4.10 -3.22 10.67
CA LYS A 48 -3.48 -3.14 9.33
C LYS A 48 -3.42 -1.70 8.79
N THR A 49 -4.55 -1.01 8.75
CA THR A 49 -4.63 0.41 8.34
C THR A 49 -3.80 1.31 9.25
N SER A 50 -3.76 1.03 10.57
CA SER A 50 -2.92 1.78 11.51
C SER A 50 -1.43 1.62 11.19
N LEU A 51 -1.00 0.43 10.76
CA LEU A 51 0.36 0.18 10.32
C LEU A 51 0.70 1.03 9.08
N LEU A 52 -0.17 1.05 8.05
CA LEU A 52 0.04 1.89 6.87
C LEU A 52 0.05 3.38 7.22
N ARG A 53 -0.87 3.83 8.10
CA ARG A 53 -0.92 5.23 8.57
C ARG A 53 0.34 5.62 9.34
N ALA A 54 0.95 4.71 10.11
CA ALA A 54 2.25 4.91 10.72
C ALA A 54 3.36 5.04 9.66
N MET A 55 3.36 4.17 8.63
CA MET A 55 4.35 4.19 7.54
C MET A 55 4.29 5.48 6.71
N VAL A 56 3.09 6.05 6.49
CA VAL A 56 2.95 7.33 5.77
C VAL A 56 3.10 8.56 6.68
N GLY A 57 3.21 8.38 8.00
CA GLY A 57 3.41 9.46 8.96
C GLY A 57 2.15 10.25 9.31
N GLN A 58 0.96 9.72 9.02
CA GLN A 58 -0.31 10.31 9.43
C GLN A 58 -0.52 10.25 10.95
N TYR A 59 0.01 9.20 11.59
CA TYR A 59 0.00 9.06 13.04
C TYR A 59 1.41 8.82 13.56
N PRO A 60 1.83 9.52 14.61
CA PRO A 60 3.14 9.31 15.23
C PRO A 60 3.17 7.97 15.95
N ILE A 61 4.31 7.28 15.87
CA ILE A 61 4.56 6.08 16.67
C ILE A 61 5.05 6.49 18.06
N ALA A 62 4.72 5.69 19.08
CA ALA A 62 5.14 5.92 20.46
C ALA A 62 6.46 5.23 20.80
N GLY A 63 6.94 4.33 19.96
CA GLY A 63 8.21 3.62 20.13
C GLY A 63 8.56 2.82 18.88
N GLY A 64 9.81 2.39 18.77
CA GLY A 64 10.38 1.78 17.59
C GLY A 64 10.87 2.79 16.56
N SER A 65 11.12 2.34 15.33
CA SER A 65 11.62 3.21 14.25
C SER A 65 11.11 2.75 12.87
N ILE A 66 11.10 3.68 11.92
CA ILE A 66 10.79 3.42 10.51
C ILE A 66 11.92 3.98 9.66
N THR A 67 12.58 3.12 8.92
CA THR A 67 13.67 3.47 8.00
C THR A 67 13.23 3.25 6.56
N PHE A 68 13.48 4.21 5.69
CA PHE A 68 13.18 4.13 4.26
C PHE A 68 14.41 4.56 3.45
N ASP A 69 14.83 3.72 2.50
CA ASP A 69 16.00 3.93 1.64
C ASP A 69 17.25 4.35 2.48
N GLY A 70 17.50 3.59 3.57
CA GLY A 70 18.60 3.81 4.50
C GLY A 70 18.46 5.03 5.43
N THR A 71 17.38 5.81 5.32
CA THR A 71 17.15 7.02 6.11
C THR A 71 16.07 6.77 7.15
N ASP A 72 16.30 7.20 8.39
CA ASP A 72 15.24 7.25 9.42
C ASP A 72 14.19 8.30 9.05
N ILE A 73 12.95 7.83 8.92
CA ILE A 73 11.79 8.67 8.59
C ILE A 73 10.78 8.76 9.74
N THR A 74 11.13 8.24 10.92
CA THR A 74 10.22 8.10 12.06
C THR A 74 9.51 9.42 12.40
N GLY A 75 10.26 10.52 12.47
CA GLY A 75 9.73 11.85 12.80
C GLY A 75 9.24 12.68 11.61
N LEU A 76 9.35 12.16 10.37
CA LEU A 76 9.00 12.94 9.18
C LEU A 76 7.47 13.01 8.99
N LYS A 77 7.02 14.19 8.53
CA LYS A 77 5.61 14.45 8.19
C LYS A 77 5.21 13.73 6.88
N PRO A 78 3.90 13.50 6.65
CA PRO A 78 3.43 12.78 5.47
C PRO A 78 3.95 13.34 4.13
N TYR A 79 3.97 14.66 3.96
CA TYR A 79 4.45 15.29 2.72
C TYR A 79 5.96 15.09 2.49
N GLU A 80 6.76 14.97 3.56
CA GLU A 80 8.19 14.70 3.47
C GLU A 80 8.44 13.26 3.03
N ARG A 81 7.63 12.31 3.54
CA ARG A 81 7.67 10.90 3.13
C ARG A 81 7.20 10.73 1.69
N ALA A 82 6.15 11.44 1.27
CA ALA A 82 5.70 11.45 -0.12
C ALA A 82 6.80 11.95 -1.08
N ARG A 83 7.52 13.03 -0.73
CA ARG A 83 8.65 13.54 -1.51
C ARG A 83 9.83 12.58 -1.62
N ARG A 84 9.94 11.62 -0.71
CA ARG A 84 10.94 10.54 -0.76
C ARG A 84 10.52 9.37 -1.64
N GLY A 85 9.26 9.37 -2.13
CA GLY A 85 8.72 8.34 -3.01
C GLY A 85 7.85 7.31 -2.30
N ILE A 86 7.20 7.64 -1.19
CA ILE A 86 6.21 6.78 -0.55
C ILE A 86 4.82 7.14 -1.09
N GLY A 87 4.24 6.28 -1.93
CA GLY A 87 2.89 6.37 -2.44
C GLY A 87 1.90 5.60 -1.56
N PHE A 88 0.69 6.13 -1.39
CA PHE A 88 -0.34 5.52 -0.56
C PHE A 88 -1.70 5.57 -1.23
N VAL A 89 -2.37 4.43 -1.26
CA VAL A 89 -3.76 4.27 -1.68
C VAL A 89 -4.54 3.81 -0.44
N PRO A 90 -5.32 4.70 0.19
CA PRO A 90 -6.07 4.38 1.40
C PRO A 90 -7.28 3.51 1.08
N GLN A 91 -7.79 2.82 2.11
CA GLN A 91 -9.11 2.21 2.10
C GLN A 91 -10.17 3.27 1.77
N GLY A 92 -11.17 2.94 0.97
CA GLY A 92 -12.20 3.89 0.55
C GLY A 92 -11.77 4.83 -0.59
N ARG A 93 -10.57 4.61 -1.19
CA ARG A 93 -10.08 5.28 -2.41
C ARG A 93 -9.70 6.75 -2.25
N GLU A 94 -10.46 7.53 -1.49
CA GLU A 94 -10.24 8.97 -1.21
C GLU A 94 -9.95 9.79 -2.48
N ILE A 95 -10.71 9.54 -3.56
CA ILE A 95 -10.64 10.36 -4.77
C ILE A 95 -11.37 11.69 -4.54
N PHE A 96 -11.06 12.71 -5.32
CA PHE A 96 -11.77 13.99 -5.31
C PHE A 96 -12.97 13.90 -6.25
N PRO A 97 -14.22 13.77 -5.74
CA PRO A 97 -15.39 13.45 -6.56
C PRO A 97 -15.79 14.58 -7.52
N LEU A 98 -15.49 15.83 -7.19
CA LEU A 98 -15.81 16.99 -8.02
C LEU A 98 -14.75 17.31 -9.08
N LEU A 99 -13.53 16.78 -8.91
CA LEU A 99 -12.46 16.93 -9.91
C LEU A 99 -12.65 15.89 -11.01
N THR A 100 -12.21 16.23 -12.21
CA THR A 100 -12.12 15.30 -13.34
C THR A 100 -11.08 14.20 -13.06
N VAL A 101 -11.09 13.12 -13.85
CA VAL A 101 -10.07 12.05 -13.80
C VAL A 101 -8.68 12.65 -13.98
N GLU A 102 -8.51 13.54 -14.99
CA GLU A 102 -7.23 14.19 -15.24
C GLU A 102 -6.76 15.05 -14.07
N GLU A 103 -7.65 15.85 -13.48
CA GLU A 103 -7.35 16.67 -12.31
C GLU A 103 -7.02 15.83 -11.09
N ASN A 104 -7.76 14.74 -10.85
CA ASN A 104 -7.43 13.77 -9.80
C ASN A 104 -6.01 13.22 -9.97
N LEU A 105 -5.64 12.77 -11.19
CA LEU A 105 -4.29 12.30 -11.47
C LEU A 105 -3.24 13.40 -11.23
N LYS A 106 -3.50 14.64 -11.64
CA LYS A 106 -2.61 15.78 -11.44
C LYS A 106 -2.39 16.13 -9.96
N THR A 107 -3.28 15.76 -9.05
CA THR A 107 -3.02 15.93 -7.60
C THR A 107 -1.79 15.11 -7.14
N GLY A 108 -1.45 14.02 -7.82
CA GLY A 108 -0.23 13.24 -7.61
C GLY A 108 1.07 13.99 -7.94
N PHE A 109 1.01 15.17 -8.57
CA PHE A 109 2.20 15.99 -8.84
C PHE A 109 2.78 16.69 -7.61
N GLY A 110 2.06 16.71 -6.48
CA GLY A 110 2.47 17.45 -5.29
C GLY A 110 3.91 17.20 -4.84
N PRO A 111 4.40 15.95 -4.77
CA PRO A 111 5.77 15.63 -4.40
C PRO A 111 6.81 15.92 -5.48
N LEU A 112 6.39 16.05 -6.76
CA LEU A 112 7.28 16.12 -7.91
C LEU A 112 7.82 17.52 -8.17
N LYS A 113 9.05 17.60 -8.70
CA LYS A 113 9.60 18.83 -9.26
C LYS A 113 8.78 19.24 -10.48
N ARG A 114 8.75 20.55 -10.80
CA ARG A 114 7.93 21.10 -11.90
C ARG A 114 8.20 20.42 -13.25
N GLN A 115 9.45 20.10 -13.55
CA GLN A 115 9.86 19.45 -14.80
C GLN A 115 9.37 18.01 -14.93
N ASP A 116 9.08 17.33 -13.80
CA ASP A 116 8.68 15.91 -13.75
C ASP A 116 7.15 15.75 -13.71
N ARG A 117 6.40 16.86 -13.77
CA ARG A 117 4.93 16.90 -13.65
C ARG A 117 4.25 16.53 -14.95
N ASN A 118 4.25 15.26 -15.27
CA ASN A 118 3.47 14.66 -16.34
C ASN A 118 2.84 13.34 -15.84
N ILE A 119 1.69 12.97 -16.38
CA ILE A 119 1.09 11.68 -16.12
C ILE A 119 1.88 10.63 -16.93
N PRO A 120 2.49 9.63 -16.29
CA PRO A 120 3.22 8.59 -17.01
C PRO A 120 2.29 7.76 -17.90
N ASP A 121 2.76 7.37 -19.09
CA ASP A 121 2.00 6.51 -20.01
C ASP A 121 1.64 5.15 -19.39
N ASP A 122 2.49 4.66 -18.48
CA ASP A 122 2.23 3.42 -17.72
C ASP A 122 0.89 3.46 -16.96
N VAL A 123 0.45 4.64 -16.48
CA VAL A 123 -0.85 4.78 -15.79
C VAL A 123 -1.99 4.42 -16.73
N PHE A 124 -1.93 4.86 -17.99
CA PHE A 124 -2.95 4.58 -18.98
C PHE A 124 -2.81 3.17 -19.58
N SER A 125 -1.59 2.66 -19.67
CA SER A 125 -1.34 1.28 -20.08
C SER A 125 -1.91 0.27 -19.08
N LEU A 126 -1.78 0.57 -17.78
CA LEU A 126 -2.32 -0.25 -16.69
C LEU A 126 -3.84 -0.10 -16.56
N PHE A 127 -4.36 1.10 -16.75
CA PHE A 127 -5.76 1.44 -16.59
C PHE A 127 -6.30 2.24 -17.79
N PRO A 128 -6.50 1.59 -18.97
CA PRO A 128 -6.92 2.27 -20.21
C PRO A 128 -8.23 3.05 -20.06
N VAL A 129 -9.10 2.59 -19.18
CA VAL A 129 -10.39 3.26 -18.91
C VAL A 129 -10.20 4.70 -18.41
N LEU A 130 -9.11 5.00 -17.69
CA LEU A 130 -8.84 6.36 -17.20
C LEU A 130 -8.54 7.30 -18.36
N GLN A 131 -7.84 6.84 -19.40
CA GLN A 131 -7.54 7.64 -20.57
C GLN A 131 -8.81 8.04 -21.34
N SER A 132 -9.76 7.10 -21.47
CA SER A 132 -11.03 7.36 -22.15
C SER A 132 -11.98 8.28 -21.37
N MET A 133 -11.70 8.50 -20.08
CA MET A 133 -12.58 9.23 -19.15
C MET A 133 -11.92 10.49 -18.56
N LEU A 134 -10.83 11.01 -19.13
CA LEU A 134 -10.05 12.12 -18.56
C LEU A 134 -10.88 13.35 -18.16
N GLY A 135 -11.88 13.71 -18.96
CA GLY A 135 -12.77 14.85 -18.70
C GLY A 135 -13.96 14.54 -17.77
N ARG A 136 -14.15 13.26 -17.36
CA ARG A 136 -15.27 12.86 -16.50
C ARG A 136 -14.94 13.13 -15.04
N ARG A 137 -15.94 13.52 -14.24
CA ARG A 137 -15.76 13.74 -12.79
C ARG A 137 -15.50 12.40 -12.08
N GLY A 138 -14.62 12.41 -11.09
CA GLY A 138 -14.29 11.23 -10.29
C GLY A 138 -15.50 10.61 -9.59
N GLY A 139 -16.45 11.45 -9.14
CA GLY A 139 -17.68 11.00 -8.50
C GLY A 139 -18.64 10.24 -9.42
N ASP A 140 -18.53 10.43 -10.76
CA ASP A 140 -19.37 9.76 -11.75
C ASP A 140 -18.80 8.39 -12.20
N LEU A 141 -17.66 8.00 -11.67
CA LEU A 141 -17.02 6.73 -11.96
C LEU A 141 -17.64 5.61 -11.12
N SER A 142 -17.66 4.38 -11.66
CA SER A 142 -17.96 3.19 -10.86
C SER A 142 -16.93 2.99 -9.76
N GLY A 143 -17.29 2.25 -8.68
CA GLY A 143 -16.38 1.97 -7.59
C GLY A 143 -15.05 1.37 -8.03
N GLY A 144 -15.06 0.46 -9.01
CA GLY A 144 -13.83 -0.12 -9.58
C GLY A 144 -12.99 0.90 -10.34
N GLN A 145 -13.62 1.79 -11.12
CA GLN A 145 -12.92 2.86 -11.84
C GLN A 145 -12.31 3.88 -10.88
N GLN A 146 -13.01 4.18 -9.77
CA GLN A 146 -12.47 5.05 -8.71
C GLN A 146 -11.24 4.41 -8.05
N GLN A 147 -11.23 3.09 -7.87
CA GLN A 147 -10.08 2.37 -7.34
C GLN A 147 -8.88 2.43 -8.30
N GLN A 148 -9.12 2.21 -9.60
CA GLN A 148 -8.10 2.37 -10.63
C GLN A 148 -7.56 3.81 -10.67
N LEU A 149 -8.44 4.82 -10.51
CA LEU A 149 -8.05 6.23 -10.41
C LEU A 149 -7.18 6.50 -9.17
N ALA A 150 -7.54 5.95 -8.00
CA ALA A 150 -6.78 6.12 -6.77
C ALA A 150 -5.37 5.52 -6.88
N ILE A 151 -5.25 4.32 -7.50
CA ILE A 151 -3.96 3.69 -7.77
C ILE A 151 -3.18 4.51 -8.81
N GLY A 152 -3.81 4.91 -9.92
CA GLY A 152 -3.21 5.75 -10.95
C GLY A 152 -2.65 7.05 -10.38
N ARG A 153 -3.40 7.73 -9.51
CA ARG A 153 -2.95 8.93 -8.79
C ARG A 153 -1.69 8.71 -7.96
N ALA A 154 -1.60 7.56 -7.26
CA ALA A 154 -0.41 7.20 -6.51
C ALA A 154 0.78 6.90 -7.43
N LEU A 155 0.55 6.30 -8.61
CA LEU A 155 1.59 5.99 -9.58
C LEU A 155 2.16 7.23 -10.27
N VAL A 156 1.36 8.29 -10.45
CA VAL A 156 1.81 9.56 -11.03
C VAL A 156 3.02 10.14 -10.29
N MET A 157 3.10 9.94 -8.98
CA MET A 157 4.25 10.42 -8.19
C MET A 157 5.52 9.57 -8.37
N ARG A 158 5.49 8.51 -9.19
CA ARG A 158 6.60 7.56 -9.43
C ARG A 158 7.18 7.02 -8.13
N PRO A 159 6.36 6.31 -7.33
CA PRO A 159 6.76 5.88 -6.01
C PRO A 159 7.86 4.82 -6.06
N LYS A 160 8.77 4.84 -5.08
CA LYS A 160 9.70 3.76 -4.78
C LYS A 160 9.04 2.70 -3.88
N LEU A 161 8.08 3.14 -3.05
CA LEU A 161 7.26 2.30 -2.17
C LEU A 161 5.79 2.62 -2.42
N LEU A 162 5.00 1.61 -2.75
CA LEU A 162 3.56 1.72 -2.92
C LEU A 162 2.85 0.97 -1.79
N LEU A 163 2.06 1.69 -1.02
CA LEU A 163 1.24 1.15 0.06
C LEU A 163 -0.22 1.09 -0.41
N LEU A 164 -0.83 -0.09 -0.36
CA LEU A 164 -2.20 -0.36 -0.80
C LEU A 164 -3.01 -0.89 0.39
N ASP A 165 -4.08 -0.18 0.76
CA ASP A 165 -4.97 -0.55 1.87
C ASP A 165 -6.28 -1.13 1.33
N GLU A 166 -6.42 -2.46 1.40
CA GLU A 166 -7.59 -3.24 0.96
C GLU A 166 -8.12 -2.83 -0.43
N PRO A 167 -7.25 -2.86 -1.48
CA PRO A 167 -7.61 -2.35 -2.80
C PRO A 167 -8.70 -3.16 -3.49
N THR A 168 -9.05 -4.35 -3.00
CA THR A 168 -10.09 -5.22 -3.58
C THR A 168 -11.46 -5.06 -2.92
N GLU A 169 -11.56 -4.29 -1.81
CA GLU A 169 -12.81 -4.17 -1.05
C GLU A 169 -13.93 -3.53 -1.87
N GLY A 170 -15.07 -4.23 -1.95
CA GLY A 170 -16.26 -3.75 -2.68
C GLY A 170 -16.06 -3.59 -4.18
N ILE A 171 -15.12 -4.35 -4.77
CA ILE A 171 -14.74 -4.28 -6.19
C ILE A 171 -15.20 -5.54 -6.92
N GLN A 172 -15.62 -5.36 -8.19
CA GLN A 172 -16.03 -6.47 -9.06
C GLN A 172 -14.82 -7.34 -9.46
N PRO A 173 -14.99 -8.66 -9.63
CA PRO A 173 -13.90 -9.60 -9.95
C PRO A 173 -13.05 -9.22 -11.17
N SER A 174 -13.65 -8.62 -12.20
CA SER A 174 -12.92 -8.17 -13.39
C SER A 174 -11.89 -7.07 -13.06
N ILE A 175 -12.28 -6.11 -12.22
CA ILE A 175 -11.39 -5.02 -11.81
C ILE A 175 -10.33 -5.53 -10.82
N ILE A 176 -10.66 -6.49 -9.94
CA ILE A 176 -9.66 -7.14 -9.08
C ILE A 176 -8.54 -7.76 -9.93
N LYS A 177 -8.90 -8.42 -11.06
CA LYS A 177 -7.90 -8.95 -11.99
C LYS A 177 -7.03 -7.85 -12.61
N ASP A 178 -7.62 -6.69 -12.95
CA ASP A 178 -6.87 -5.56 -13.50
C ASP A 178 -5.88 -5.00 -12.47
N ILE A 179 -6.31 -4.85 -11.21
CA ILE A 179 -5.44 -4.42 -10.10
C ILE A 179 -4.31 -5.44 -9.89
N GLY A 180 -4.62 -6.74 -9.92
CA GLY A 180 -3.63 -7.81 -9.81
C GLY A 180 -2.58 -7.75 -10.92
N ARG A 181 -3.01 -7.50 -12.19
CA ARG A 181 -2.09 -7.31 -13.33
C ARG A 181 -1.20 -6.09 -13.12
N ALA A 182 -1.77 -4.96 -12.64
CA ALA A 182 -1.01 -3.76 -12.35
C ALA A 182 0.06 -4.00 -11.27
N ILE A 183 -0.29 -4.67 -10.16
CA ILE A 183 0.65 -5.02 -9.09
C ILE A 183 1.76 -5.94 -9.64
N THR A 184 1.40 -6.95 -10.44
CA THR A 184 2.37 -7.88 -11.06
C THR A 184 3.33 -7.15 -11.99
N TYR A 185 2.83 -6.22 -12.81
CA TYR A 185 3.64 -5.38 -13.68
C TYR A 185 4.62 -4.52 -12.85
N LEU A 186 4.11 -3.78 -11.86
CA LEU A 186 4.95 -2.93 -10.99
C LEU A 186 6.04 -3.74 -10.27
N ARG A 187 5.69 -4.94 -9.78
CA ARG A 187 6.66 -5.88 -9.20
C ARG A 187 7.76 -6.25 -10.19
N SER A 188 7.39 -6.52 -11.45
CA SER A 188 8.33 -6.94 -12.50
C SER A 188 9.35 -5.86 -12.89
N LEU A 189 9.06 -4.58 -12.63
CA LEU A 189 10.01 -3.48 -12.83
C LEU A 189 11.22 -3.55 -11.90
N GLY A 190 11.13 -4.29 -10.79
CA GLY A 190 12.24 -4.56 -9.87
C GLY A 190 12.68 -3.38 -8.98
N ASN A 191 12.13 -2.20 -9.17
CA ASN A 191 12.55 -0.97 -8.50
C ASN A 191 11.52 -0.39 -7.51
N ILE A 192 10.33 -0.98 -7.44
CA ILE A 192 9.24 -0.57 -6.54
C ILE A 192 9.05 -1.65 -5.48
N ALA A 193 9.03 -1.28 -4.21
CA ALA A 193 8.55 -2.12 -3.13
C ALA A 193 7.04 -1.93 -2.98
N ILE A 194 6.29 -3.00 -2.74
CA ILE A 194 4.83 -2.93 -2.56
C ILE A 194 4.47 -3.54 -1.21
N VAL A 195 3.71 -2.80 -0.40
CA VAL A 195 3.03 -3.33 0.79
C VAL A 195 1.55 -3.38 0.48
N LEU A 196 1.01 -4.58 0.47
CA LEU A 196 -0.39 -4.87 0.19
C LEU A 196 -1.09 -5.32 1.47
N VAL A 197 -1.95 -4.49 2.01
CA VAL A 197 -2.85 -4.86 3.11
C VAL A 197 -4.11 -5.46 2.52
N GLU A 198 -4.47 -6.67 2.96
CA GLU A 198 -5.63 -7.39 2.44
C GLU A 198 -6.30 -8.27 3.48
N GLN A 199 -7.58 -8.54 3.25
CA GLN A 199 -8.33 -9.59 3.92
C GLN A 199 -8.62 -10.76 2.97
N TYR A 200 -8.59 -10.52 1.66
CA TYR A 200 -8.83 -11.53 0.63
C TYR A 200 -7.57 -12.37 0.40
N LEU A 201 -7.53 -13.55 1.06
CA LEU A 201 -6.36 -14.42 1.12
C LEU A 201 -5.89 -14.88 -0.26
N ASP A 202 -6.80 -15.32 -1.14
CA ASP A 202 -6.44 -15.85 -2.46
C ASP A 202 -5.73 -14.80 -3.30
N PHE A 203 -6.21 -13.55 -3.28
CA PHE A 203 -5.58 -12.43 -3.97
C PHE A 203 -4.17 -12.14 -3.43
N ALA A 204 -4.02 -12.14 -2.11
CA ALA A 204 -2.72 -11.94 -1.48
C ALA A 204 -1.76 -13.10 -1.80
N CYS A 205 -2.21 -14.35 -1.71
CA CYS A 205 -1.40 -15.53 -2.05
C CYS A 205 -0.97 -15.55 -3.52
N GLN A 206 -1.80 -15.03 -4.43
CA GLN A 206 -1.45 -14.94 -5.85
C GLN A 206 -0.28 -13.97 -6.09
N LEU A 207 -0.23 -12.85 -5.38
CA LEU A 207 0.67 -11.73 -5.63
C LEU A 207 1.89 -11.69 -4.72
N GLY A 208 1.74 -12.10 -3.45
CA GLY A 208 2.71 -11.89 -2.38
C GLY A 208 4.00 -12.67 -2.55
N ASP A 209 5.10 -12.06 -2.15
CA ASP A 209 6.42 -12.68 -1.99
C ASP A 209 6.71 -12.91 -0.49
N ASN A 210 6.26 -12.00 0.37
CA ASN A 210 6.35 -12.10 1.83
C ASN A 210 4.98 -11.90 2.44
N PHE A 211 4.70 -12.58 3.55
CA PHE A 211 3.41 -12.56 4.22
C PHE A 211 3.60 -12.28 5.71
N ALA A 212 2.77 -11.40 6.26
CA ALA A 212 2.67 -11.14 7.69
C ALA A 212 1.20 -11.17 8.10
N VAL A 213 0.83 -12.01 9.05
CA VAL A 213 -0.53 -12.08 9.59
C VAL A 213 -0.58 -11.30 10.89
N MET A 214 -1.47 -10.31 10.92
CA MET A 214 -1.70 -9.46 12.08
C MET A 214 -2.93 -9.91 12.87
N ASP A 215 -2.79 -9.93 14.20
CA ASP A 215 -3.88 -10.03 15.14
C ASP A 215 -3.63 -9.10 16.33
N ARG A 216 -4.68 -8.41 16.80
CA ARG A 216 -4.67 -7.52 17.98
C ARG A 216 -3.47 -6.57 18.03
N GLY A 217 -3.12 -6.01 16.87
CA GLY A 217 -2.05 -5.01 16.75
C GLY A 217 -0.63 -5.58 16.68
N ALA A 218 -0.44 -6.89 16.58
CA ALA A 218 0.85 -7.54 16.50
C ALA A 218 0.94 -8.49 15.30
N VAL A 219 2.14 -8.69 14.75
CA VAL A 219 2.41 -9.76 13.77
C VAL A 219 2.51 -11.08 14.53
N LYS A 220 1.62 -12.02 14.24
CA LYS A 220 1.57 -13.35 14.86
C LYS A 220 2.28 -14.43 14.06
N TYR A 221 2.24 -14.29 12.75
CA TYR A 221 2.86 -15.22 11.82
C TYR A 221 3.48 -14.47 10.67
N ALA A 222 4.62 -14.92 10.18
CA ALA A 222 5.22 -14.40 8.97
C ALA A 222 5.98 -15.50 8.23
N CYS A 223 5.91 -15.48 6.91
CA CYS A 223 6.64 -16.37 6.02
C CYS A 223 6.97 -15.68 4.69
N ASP A 224 7.91 -16.23 3.97
CA ASP A 224 8.12 -15.92 2.56
C ASP A 224 7.33 -16.88 1.66
N ARG A 225 7.36 -16.63 0.35
CA ARG A 225 6.64 -17.43 -0.64
C ARG A 225 7.09 -18.89 -0.69
N SER A 226 8.35 -19.20 -0.37
CA SER A 226 8.87 -20.57 -0.38
C SER A 226 8.32 -21.43 0.76
N HIS A 227 7.85 -20.77 1.83
CA HIS A 227 7.23 -21.38 3.01
C HIS A 227 5.73 -21.07 3.11
N LEU A 228 5.10 -20.66 1.99
CA LEU A 228 3.68 -20.31 1.98
C LEU A 228 2.80 -21.55 2.21
N ASP A 229 2.07 -21.56 3.31
CA ASP A 229 0.97 -22.47 3.57
C ASP A 229 -0.32 -21.66 3.75
N ALA A 230 -1.18 -21.66 2.72
CA ALA A 230 -2.42 -20.91 2.73
C ALA A 230 -3.40 -21.38 3.82
N SER A 231 -3.36 -22.67 4.19
CA SER A 231 -4.18 -23.22 5.26
C SER A 231 -3.71 -22.75 6.64
N GLU A 232 -2.40 -22.63 6.85
CA GLU A 232 -1.84 -22.05 8.07
C GLU A 232 -2.18 -20.57 8.18
N ILE A 233 -1.97 -19.78 7.10
CA ILE A 233 -2.36 -18.36 7.09
C ILE A 233 -3.85 -18.21 7.39
N SER A 234 -4.72 -19.00 6.75
CA SER A 234 -6.17 -18.97 7.01
C SER A 234 -6.50 -19.26 8.47
N ARG A 235 -5.82 -20.23 9.09
CA ARG A 235 -5.96 -20.56 10.52
C ARG A 235 -5.54 -19.39 11.41
N GLN A 236 -4.41 -18.77 11.11
CA GLN A 236 -3.92 -17.60 11.86
C GLN A 236 -4.81 -16.37 11.69
N MET A 237 -5.50 -16.22 10.57
CA MET A 237 -6.49 -15.18 10.35
C MET A 237 -7.84 -15.49 11.04
N ALA A 238 -8.13 -16.75 11.34
CA ALA A 238 -9.39 -17.18 11.98
C ALA A 238 -9.41 -17.01 13.49
N LEU A 239 -8.26 -16.92 14.13
CA LEU A 239 -8.09 -16.70 15.58
C LEU A 239 -8.36 -15.25 15.97
#